data_273bc8cdef18a7b7e7af3c7f7f9b1a38
#
_entry.id   273bc8cdef18a7b7e7af3c7f7f9b1a38
#
_cell.length_a   1.000
_cell.length_b   1.000
_cell.length_c   1.000
_cell.angle_alpha   90.00
_cell.angle_beta   90.00
_cell.angle_gamma   90.00
#
_symmetry.space_group_name_H-M   'P 1'
#
loop_
_entity.id
_entity.type
_entity.pdbx_description
1 polymer ?
#
loop_
_entity_poly.entity_id
_entity_poly.type
_entity_poly.pdbx_seq_one_letter_code
_entity_poly.pdbx_strand_id
1 'polypeptide(L)'
;GFCTSVERMCEMQSDDHGFADVLPLTFPMAPEFQSELDRGYGNMVKLIKRAKAAGALRKDFVHEDIPILLLANAGVITATGDAAPDAWRRLVAYLLQAFSAQATQELPAAPSPEQTYRAMQRLSPTTDLT
;
A
#
# COMPACT_ATOMS: atom_id res chain seq x y z
N GLY A 1 2.98 14.47 -4.31
CA GLY A 1 2.75 14.25 -2.91
C GLY A 1 2.28 12.84 -2.59
N PHE A 2 1.68 12.71 -1.45
CA PHE A 2 1.24 11.40 -0.95
C PHE A 2 0.24 10.71 -1.90
N CYS A 3 -0.80 11.40 -2.29
CA CYS A 3 -1.83 10.80 -3.15
C CYS A 3 -1.26 10.36 -4.49
N THR A 4 -0.43 11.18 -5.10
CA THR A 4 0.21 10.83 -6.37
C THR A 4 1.08 9.60 -6.23
N SER A 5 1.81 9.50 -5.13
CA SER A 5 2.68 8.36 -4.85
C SER A 5 1.87 7.07 -4.72
N VAL A 6 0.77 7.12 -3.98
CA VAL A 6 -0.11 5.97 -3.80
C VAL A 6 -0.74 5.55 -5.13
N GLU A 7 -1.22 6.52 -5.89
CA GLU A 7 -1.80 6.23 -7.22
C GLU A 7 -0.80 5.55 -8.13
N ARG A 8 0.45 5.99 -8.11
CA ARG A 8 1.49 5.38 -8.94
C ARG A 8 1.80 3.95 -8.54
N MET A 9 1.84 3.67 -7.24
CA MET A 9 2.05 2.30 -6.78
C MET A 9 0.92 1.39 -7.25
N CYS A 10 -0.31 1.86 -7.17
CA CYS A 10 -1.46 1.07 -7.61
C CYS A 10 -1.46 0.87 -9.13
N GLU A 11 -1.04 1.88 -9.87
CA GLU A 11 -0.92 1.78 -11.33
C GLU A 11 0.16 0.76 -11.71
N MET A 12 1.27 0.75 -11.00
CA MET A 12 2.33 -0.23 -11.23
C MET A 12 1.83 -1.66 -11.02
N GLN A 13 1.00 -1.87 -10.02
CA GLN A 13 0.38 -3.17 -9.83
C GLN A 13 -0.46 -3.59 -11.03
N SER A 14 -1.22 -2.65 -11.59
CA SER A 14 -2.05 -2.92 -12.76
C SER A 14 -1.23 -3.23 -14.00
N ASP A 15 -0.17 -2.45 -14.24
CA ASP A 15 0.64 -2.58 -15.45
C ASP A 15 1.44 -3.88 -15.47
N ASP A 16 2.07 -4.22 -14.36
CA ASP A 16 2.98 -5.35 -14.30
C ASP A 16 2.33 -6.64 -13.82
N HIS A 17 1.07 -6.54 -13.34
CA HIS A 17 0.42 -7.65 -12.64
C HIS A 17 1.31 -8.19 -11.52
N GLY A 18 2.30 -7.38 -11.13
CA GLY A 18 3.33 -7.79 -10.18
C GLY A 18 3.11 -7.21 -8.81
N PHE A 19 2.19 -7.78 -8.07
CA PHE A 19 1.97 -7.36 -6.69
C PHE A 19 3.29 -7.34 -5.91
N ALA A 20 4.10 -8.38 -6.09
CA ALA A 20 5.37 -8.51 -5.39
C ALA A 20 6.38 -7.42 -5.76
N ASP A 21 6.25 -6.85 -6.96
CA ASP A 21 7.17 -5.79 -7.42
C ASP A 21 6.95 -4.47 -6.69
N VAL A 22 5.76 -4.25 -6.18
CA VAL A 22 5.41 -3.00 -5.49
C VAL A 22 5.60 -3.10 -3.98
N LEU A 23 5.29 -4.25 -3.40
CA LEU A 23 5.37 -4.44 -1.95
C LEU A 23 6.73 -4.10 -1.35
N PRO A 24 7.85 -4.52 -1.96
CA PRO A 24 9.16 -4.20 -1.39
C PRO A 24 9.44 -2.71 -1.28
N LEU A 25 8.74 -1.88 -2.05
CA LEU A 25 8.90 -0.44 -1.98
C LEU A 25 8.30 0.16 -0.71
N THR A 26 7.44 -0.59 -0.04
CA THR A 26 6.71 -0.08 1.12
C THR A 26 6.99 -0.85 2.40
N PHE A 27 7.66 -2.01 2.32
CA PHE A 27 7.83 -2.86 3.48
C PHE A 27 9.16 -3.63 3.39
N PRO A 28 10.03 -3.56 4.42
CA PRO A 28 11.30 -4.28 4.40
C PRO A 28 11.07 -5.79 4.48
N MET A 29 11.70 -6.55 3.58
CA MET A 29 11.47 -7.99 3.50
C MET A 29 12.74 -8.81 3.64
N ALA A 30 13.73 -8.62 2.78
CA ALA A 30 14.91 -9.46 2.73
C ALA A 30 16.18 -8.67 3.00
N PRO A 31 17.13 -9.21 3.77
CA PRO A 31 18.35 -8.49 4.11
C PRO A 31 19.18 -8.06 2.90
N GLU A 32 19.20 -8.84 1.84
CA GLU A 32 20.01 -8.52 0.66
C GLU A 32 19.48 -7.30 -0.10
N PHE A 33 18.24 -6.93 0.11
CA PHE A 33 17.65 -5.74 -0.51
C PHE A 33 17.41 -4.62 0.49
N GLN A 34 18.00 -4.74 1.67
CA GLN A 34 17.66 -3.89 2.80
C GLN A 34 17.87 -2.40 2.50
N SER A 35 18.96 -2.05 1.84
CA SER A 35 19.25 -0.63 1.58
C SER A 35 18.22 0.01 0.64
N GLU A 36 17.80 -0.70 -0.39
CA GLU A 36 16.79 -0.19 -1.31
C GLU A 36 15.41 -0.14 -0.67
N LEU A 37 15.07 -1.17 0.09
CA LEU A 37 13.80 -1.24 0.80
C LEU A 37 13.70 -0.16 1.86
N ASP A 38 14.78 0.07 2.59
CA ASP A 38 14.83 1.12 3.61
C ASP A 38 14.61 2.49 3.01
N ARG A 39 15.16 2.73 1.83
CA ARG A 39 14.98 3.99 1.14
C ARG A 39 13.52 4.21 0.76
N GLY A 40 12.89 3.20 0.16
CA GLY A 40 11.48 3.26 -0.22
C GLY A 40 10.59 3.44 0.99
N TYR A 41 10.83 2.67 2.04
CA TYR A 41 10.10 2.77 3.29
C TYR A 41 10.25 4.16 3.90
N GLY A 42 11.48 4.65 3.98
CA GLY A 42 11.77 5.97 4.54
C GLY A 42 11.10 7.09 3.76
N ASN A 43 11.07 6.99 2.45
CA ASN A 43 10.40 7.98 1.61
C ASN A 43 8.89 8.00 1.87
N MET A 44 8.29 6.84 2.01
CA MET A 44 6.85 6.76 2.31
C MET A 44 6.54 7.35 3.68
N VAL A 45 7.36 7.05 4.67
CA VAL A 45 7.20 7.63 6.02
C VAL A 45 7.26 9.15 5.96
N LYS A 46 8.20 9.70 5.20
CA LYS A 46 8.31 11.15 5.03
C LYS A 46 7.08 11.76 4.36
N LEU A 47 6.57 11.09 3.32
CA LEU A 47 5.37 11.55 2.63
C LEU A 47 4.16 11.57 3.56
N ILE A 48 4.01 10.54 4.37
CA ILE A 48 2.92 10.47 5.34
C ILE A 48 3.03 11.63 6.33
N LYS A 49 4.21 11.86 6.88
CA LYS A 49 4.42 12.96 7.82
C LYS A 49 4.10 14.32 7.21
N ARG A 50 4.57 14.55 5.99
CA ARG A 50 4.32 15.81 5.29
C ARG A 50 2.83 16.02 5.02
N ALA A 51 2.15 14.97 4.59
CA ALA A 51 0.73 15.05 4.30
C ALA A 51 -0.08 15.34 5.57
N LYS A 52 0.29 14.73 6.68
CA LYS A 52 -0.35 15.00 7.97
C LYS A 52 -0.10 16.44 8.42
N ALA A 53 1.14 16.91 8.31
CA ALA A 53 1.51 18.26 8.70
C ALA A 53 0.79 19.31 7.85
N ALA A 54 0.57 19.01 6.58
CA ALA A 54 -0.14 19.91 5.67
C ALA A 54 -1.66 19.86 5.85
N GLY A 55 -2.17 18.98 6.70
CA GLY A 55 -3.60 18.85 6.92
C GLY A 55 -4.34 18.12 5.80
N ALA A 56 -3.61 17.39 4.97
CA ALA A 56 -4.20 16.66 3.85
C ALA A 56 -4.54 15.21 4.19
N LEU A 57 -3.82 14.63 5.14
CA LEU A 57 -3.98 13.22 5.53
C LEU A 57 -4.48 13.15 6.97
N ARG A 58 -5.41 12.24 7.23
CA ARG A 58 -5.95 12.06 8.57
C ARG A 58 -4.86 11.63 9.55
N LYS A 59 -4.96 12.10 10.79
CA LYS A 59 -3.89 11.91 11.78
C LYS A 59 -3.71 10.47 12.21
N ASP A 60 -4.76 9.67 12.12
CA ASP A 60 -4.73 8.27 12.53
C ASP A 60 -4.28 7.32 11.41
N PHE A 61 -3.92 7.86 10.24
CA PHE A 61 -3.33 7.05 9.18
C PHE A 61 -2.00 6.48 9.65
N VAL A 62 -1.79 5.18 9.44
CA VAL A 62 -0.56 4.51 9.82
C VAL A 62 0.08 3.87 8.60
N HIS A 63 1.37 3.59 8.69
CA HIS A 63 2.09 3.00 7.56
C HIS A 63 1.49 1.66 7.12
N GLU A 64 0.96 0.89 8.05
CA GLU A 64 0.34 -0.41 7.75
C GLU A 64 -0.90 -0.32 6.86
N ASP A 65 -1.47 0.87 6.72
CA ASP A 65 -2.59 1.07 5.80
C ASP A 65 -2.16 0.94 4.34
N ILE A 66 -0.89 1.16 4.03
CA ILE A 66 -0.39 1.05 2.66
C ILE A 66 -0.44 -0.39 2.16
N PRO A 67 0.13 -1.38 2.86
CA PRO A 67 -0.01 -2.78 2.42
C PRO A 67 -1.47 -3.23 2.32
N ILE A 68 -2.33 -2.79 3.24
CA ILE A 68 -3.75 -3.15 3.16
C ILE A 68 -4.36 -2.64 1.87
N LEU A 69 -4.07 -1.39 1.51
CA LEU A 69 -4.53 -0.82 0.26
C LEU A 69 -4.02 -1.62 -0.94
N LEU A 70 -2.73 -1.94 -0.94
CA LEU A 70 -2.12 -2.65 -2.06
C LEU A 70 -2.69 -4.06 -2.20
N LEU A 71 -2.97 -4.74 -1.10
CA LEU A 71 -3.63 -6.05 -1.12
C LEU A 71 -5.03 -5.96 -1.72
N ALA A 72 -5.80 -4.98 -1.29
CA ALA A 72 -7.15 -4.79 -1.81
C ALA A 72 -7.12 -4.48 -3.31
N ASN A 73 -6.20 -3.62 -3.72
CA ASN A 73 -6.08 -3.24 -5.11
C ASN A 73 -5.66 -4.41 -5.98
N ALA A 74 -4.71 -5.23 -5.52
CA ALA A 74 -4.30 -6.43 -6.23
C ALA A 74 -5.48 -7.39 -6.40
N GLY A 75 -6.32 -7.53 -5.38
CA GLY A 75 -7.51 -8.37 -5.45
C GLY A 75 -8.49 -7.89 -6.49
N VAL A 76 -8.73 -6.59 -6.56
CA VAL A 76 -9.62 -6.02 -7.56
C VAL A 76 -9.05 -6.22 -8.97
N ILE A 77 -7.78 -5.95 -9.16
CA ILE A 77 -7.11 -6.13 -10.46
C ILE A 77 -7.26 -7.57 -10.93
N THR A 78 -6.98 -8.53 -10.04
CA THR A 78 -7.07 -9.95 -10.37
C THR A 78 -8.50 -10.36 -10.69
N ALA A 79 -9.45 -9.94 -9.87
CA ALA A 79 -10.84 -10.36 -10.01
C ALA A 79 -11.52 -9.75 -11.24
N THR A 80 -11.18 -8.51 -11.58
CA THR A 80 -11.81 -7.83 -12.73
C THR A 80 -11.14 -8.16 -14.05
N GLY A 81 -9.85 -8.45 -14.03
CA GLY A 81 -9.09 -8.85 -15.22
C GLY A 81 -9.35 -7.97 -16.42
N ASP A 82 -9.62 -8.60 -17.56
CA ASP A 82 -9.87 -7.88 -18.81
C ASP A 82 -11.30 -7.37 -18.91
N ALA A 83 -12.19 -7.82 -18.05
CA ALA A 83 -13.59 -7.42 -18.12
C ALA A 83 -13.78 -5.97 -17.66
N ALA A 84 -13.02 -5.54 -16.66
CA ALA A 84 -13.11 -4.17 -16.17
C ALA A 84 -11.71 -3.69 -15.79
N PRO A 85 -10.84 -3.41 -16.77
CA PRO A 85 -9.42 -3.15 -16.50
C PRO A 85 -9.14 -1.88 -15.68
N ASP A 86 -10.09 -0.97 -15.57
CA ASP A 86 -9.91 0.28 -14.84
C ASP A 86 -10.68 0.31 -13.51
N ALA A 87 -11.30 -0.80 -13.12
CA ALA A 87 -12.08 -0.83 -11.88
C ALA A 87 -11.25 -0.46 -10.64
N TRP A 88 -9.96 -0.80 -10.63
CA TRP A 88 -9.08 -0.48 -9.52
C TRP A 88 -8.97 1.02 -9.27
N ARG A 89 -9.11 1.84 -10.31
CA ARG A 89 -9.00 3.30 -10.14
C ARG A 89 -10.12 3.82 -9.26
N ARG A 90 -11.30 3.22 -9.37
CA ARG A 90 -12.43 3.64 -8.54
C ARG A 90 -12.20 3.29 -7.06
N LEU A 91 -11.66 2.10 -6.79
CA LEU A 91 -11.30 1.72 -5.43
C LEU A 91 -10.28 2.68 -4.84
N VAL A 92 -9.23 2.97 -5.59
CA VAL A 92 -8.18 3.86 -5.10
C VAL A 92 -8.72 5.27 -4.84
N ALA A 93 -9.59 5.77 -5.70
CA ALA A 93 -10.20 7.08 -5.49
C ALA A 93 -11.01 7.12 -4.20
N TYR A 94 -11.81 6.10 -3.92
CA TYR A 94 -12.55 6.01 -2.67
C TYR A 94 -11.62 6.02 -1.46
N LEU A 95 -10.56 5.22 -1.52
CA LEU A 95 -9.65 5.10 -0.39
C LEU A 95 -8.87 6.39 -0.15
N LEU A 96 -8.44 7.06 -1.21
CA LEU A 96 -7.74 8.33 -1.05
C LEU A 96 -8.62 9.39 -0.41
N GLN A 97 -9.91 9.41 -0.75
CA GLN A 97 -10.85 10.32 -0.09
C GLN A 97 -11.03 9.95 1.39
N ALA A 98 -11.10 8.66 1.68
CA ALA A 98 -11.23 8.20 3.07
C ALA A 98 -10.00 8.51 3.89
N PHE A 99 -8.83 8.58 3.28
CA PHE A 99 -7.59 8.91 3.97
C PHE A 99 -7.46 10.40 4.27
N SER A 100 -8.30 11.23 3.69
CA SER A 100 -8.18 12.67 3.85
C SER A 100 -8.42 13.11 5.29
N ALA A 101 -7.86 14.25 5.67
CA ALA A 101 -8.00 14.79 7.01
C ALA A 101 -9.45 15.17 7.36
N GLN A 102 -10.31 15.28 6.36
CA GLN A 102 -11.72 15.61 6.58
C GLN A 102 -12.52 14.40 7.05
N ALA A 103 -12.03 13.18 6.80
CA ALA A 103 -12.65 11.97 7.29
C ALA A 103 -12.20 11.76 8.74
N THR A 104 -13.12 11.96 9.68
CA THR A 104 -12.76 12.00 11.10
C THR A 104 -13.36 10.87 11.93
N GLN A 105 -14.12 9.98 11.30
CA GLN A 105 -14.72 8.86 12.02
C GLN A 105 -13.64 7.88 12.47
N GLU A 106 -13.77 7.39 13.71
CA GLU A 106 -12.79 6.48 14.27
C GLU A 106 -12.70 5.18 13.50
N LEU A 107 -11.48 4.67 13.34
CA LEU A 107 -11.21 3.43 12.63
C LEU A 107 -10.96 2.28 13.60
N PRO A 108 -11.24 1.04 13.18
CA PRO A 108 -10.75 -0.13 13.93
C PRO A 108 -9.24 -0.09 14.05
N ALA A 109 -8.71 -0.84 15.02
CA ALA A 109 -7.27 -0.89 15.22
C ALA A 109 -6.55 -1.44 14.00
N ALA A 110 -5.43 -0.82 13.65
CA ALA A 110 -4.58 -1.31 12.56
C ALA A 110 -3.86 -2.59 13.01
N PRO A 111 -3.48 -3.45 12.06
CA PRO A 111 -2.64 -4.59 12.40
C PRO A 111 -1.28 -4.10 12.89
N SER A 112 -0.63 -4.89 13.73
CA SER A 112 0.72 -4.55 14.17
C SER A 112 1.70 -4.73 13.01
N PRO A 113 2.88 -4.09 13.08
CA PRO A 113 3.91 -4.32 12.07
C PRO A 113 4.26 -5.80 11.91
N GLU A 114 4.26 -6.55 13.01
CA GLU A 114 4.54 -7.99 12.95
C GLU A 114 3.48 -8.77 12.21
N GLN A 115 2.21 -8.44 12.48
CA GLN A 115 1.09 -9.09 11.79
C GLN A 115 1.14 -8.80 10.30
N THR A 116 1.41 -7.56 9.94
CA THR A 116 1.52 -7.14 8.56
C THR A 116 2.66 -7.87 7.85
N TYR A 117 3.80 -7.94 8.51
CA TYR A 117 4.96 -8.65 7.96
C TYR A 117 4.66 -10.12 7.71
N ARG A 118 4.01 -10.80 8.65
CA ARG A 118 3.62 -12.20 8.48
C ARG A 118 2.65 -12.38 7.32
N ALA A 119 1.71 -11.47 7.17
CA ALA A 119 0.77 -11.52 6.06
C ALA A 119 1.47 -11.39 4.72
N MET A 120 2.46 -10.49 4.63
CA MET A 120 3.25 -10.32 3.42
C MET A 120 4.08 -11.56 3.11
N GLN A 121 4.65 -12.20 4.13
CA GLN A 121 5.43 -13.42 3.95
C GLN A 121 4.59 -14.55 3.35
N ARG A 122 3.33 -14.67 3.74
CA ARG A 122 2.43 -15.70 3.20
C ARG A 122 2.18 -15.54 1.71
N LEU A 123 2.33 -14.33 1.20
CA LEU A 123 2.11 -14.03 -0.22
C LEU A 123 3.39 -14.17 -1.03
N SER A 124 4.52 -14.42 -0.38
CA SER A 124 5.79 -14.56 -1.08
C SER A 124 5.81 -15.86 -1.89
N PRO A 125 6.18 -15.80 -3.18
CA PRO A 125 6.28 -17.03 -3.99
C PRO A 125 7.26 -18.05 -3.45
N THR A 126 8.24 -17.62 -2.67
CA THR A 126 9.25 -18.54 -2.14
C THR A 126 8.73 -19.47 -1.07
N THR A 127 7.57 -19.16 -0.48
CA THR A 127 6.98 -20.01 0.54
C THR A 127 6.30 -21.25 -0.05
N ASP A 128 6.09 -21.26 -1.35
CA ASP A 128 5.38 -22.35 -2.02
C ASP A 128 6.26 -23.49 -2.46
N LEU A 129 7.52 -23.46 -2.11
CA LEU A 129 8.50 -24.46 -2.56
C LEU A 129 8.62 -25.66 -1.64
N THR A 130 7.76 -25.78 -0.69
CA THR A 130 7.80 -26.90 0.25
C THR A 130 6.84 -28.01 -0.10
#